data_2dd24ae733b378e8cfccb983c7cc5a50
#
_entry.id   2dd24ae733b378e8cfccb983c7cc5a50
#
_cell.length_a   1.000
_cell.length_b   1.000
_cell.length_c   1.000
_cell.angle_alpha   90.00
_cell.angle_beta   90.00
_cell.angle_gamma   90.00
#
_symmetry.space_group_name_H-M   'P 1'
#
loop_
_entity.id
_entity.type
_entity.pdbx_description
1 polymer ?
#
loop_
_entity_poly.entity_id
_entity_poly.type
_entity_poly.pdbx_seq_one_letter_code
_entity_poly.pdbx_strand_id
1 'polypeptide(L)'
;YMWFKDGKITTTRYFEPTFEPDETLTEEKAVDEIADVFEDSIKAHKIADVEVGCFLSSGVDSSYVSTYFADQKTFTVGFDFGEKYNEISWAQELSKEIGVEHHTKIIGSEEFWSTVPKVQYYMDQPLADPSCIALYFVSNLASQYVKVVLSGEGADELFGGYTCYNVPRSLKPYSIVPFPIRRAIGKLAEKFPKVKGAVFPLRQSLPPMRGSI
;
A
#
# COMPACT_ATOMS: atom_id res chain seq x y z
N TYR A 1 20.25 -3.26 -9.45
CA TYR A 1 20.30 -2.50 -10.70
C TYR A 1 20.86 -3.34 -11.84
N MET A 2 20.63 -2.86 -13.05
CA MET A 2 21.08 -3.50 -14.29
C MET A 2 21.82 -2.48 -15.15
N TRP A 3 22.96 -2.90 -15.69
CA TRP A 3 23.69 -2.18 -16.73
C TRP A 3 23.56 -2.90 -18.08
N PHE A 4 23.26 -2.15 -19.12
CA PHE A 4 23.35 -2.61 -20.49
C PHE A 4 24.43 -1.81 -21.21
N LYS A 5 25.50 -2.48 -21.63
CA LYS A 5 26.61 -1.86 -22.35
C LYS A 5 27.19 -2.85 -23.35
N ASP A 6 27.45 -2.40 -24.59
CA ASP A 6 28.08 -3.19 -25.67
C ASP A 6 27.38 -4.55 -25.90
N GLY A 7 26.04 -4.58 -25.89
CA GLY A 7 25.25 -5.79 -26.11
C GLY A 7 25.22 -6.75 -24.91
N LYS A 8 25.84 -6.39 -23.77
CA LYS A 8 25.89 -7.22 -22.56
C LYS A 8 25.04 -6.62 -21.45
N ILE A 9 24.32 -7.49 -20.76
CA ILE A 9 23.55 -7.14 -19.54
C ILE A 9 24.33 -7.65 -18.33
N THR A 10 24.55 -6.77 -17.36
CA THR A 10 25.11 -7.08 -16.05
C THR A 10 24.12 -6.68 -14.98
N THR A 11 23.74 -7.61 -14.09
CA THR A 11 22.86 -7.35 -12.98
C THR A 11 23.64 -7.39 -11.66
N THR A 12 23.33 -6.45 -10.76
CA THR A 12 23.93 -6.38 -9.43
C THR A 12 22.82 -6.18 -8.40
N ARG A 13 22.74 -7.10 -7.42
CA ARG A 13 21.91 -6.89 -6.24
C ARG A 13 22.66 -5.91 -5.33
N TYR A 14 22.08 -4.76 -5.03
CA TYR A 14 22.68 -3.74 -4.17
C TYR A 14 21.99 -3.64 -2.80
N PHE A 15 20.85 -4.31 -2.64
CA PHE A 15 20.10 -4.35 -1.41
C PHE A 15 19.48 -5.74 -1.21
N GLU A 16 19.54 -6.24 0.00
CA GLU A 16 18.87 -7.47 0.41
C GLU A 16 18.15 -7.18 1.75
N PRO A 17 16.80 -7.24 1.77
CA PRO A 17 16.07 -6.99 2.99
C PRO A 17 16.37 -8.10 4.01
N THR A 18 16.78 -7.73 5.20
CA THR A 18 16.97 -8.62 6.34
C THR A 18 15.99 -8.24 7.43
N PHE A 19 15.40 -9.22 8.08
CA PHE A 19 14.53 -9.02 9.24
C PHE A 19 15.25 -9.61 10.46
N GLU A 20 15.79 -8.73 11.29
CA GLU A 20 16.48 -9.08 12.52
C GLU A 20 15.66 -8.54 13.70
N PRO A 21 14.69 -9.30 14.23
CA PRO A 21 13.86 -8.84 15.32
C PRO A 21 14.69 -8.55 16.56
N ASP A 22 14.53 -7.35 17.13
CA ASP A 22 15.09 -7.00 18.43
C ASP A 22 14.04 -7.23 19.52
N GLU A 23 14.15 -8.37 20.20
CA GLU A 23 13.26 -8.76 21.29
C GLU A 23 13.42 -7.86 22.54
N THR A 24 14.41 -6.98 22.58
CA THR A 24 14.67 -6.06 23.70
C THR A 24 14.06 -4.69 23.51
N LEU A 25 13.59 -4.39 22.31
CA LEU A 25 12.99 -3.10 21.97
C LEU A 25 11.61 -2.96 22.63
N THR A 26 11.42 -1.89 23.41
CA THR A 26 10.11 -1.56 23.96
C THR A 26 9.24 -0.86 22.93
N GLU A 27 7.91 -0.95 23.08
CA GLU A 27 6.97 -0.27 22.18
C GLU A 27 7.23 1.24 22.09
N GLU A 28 7.51 1.90 23.23
CA GLU A 28 7.80 3.34 23.30
C GLU A 28 9.04 3.69 22.46
N LYS A 29 10.14 2.94 22.63
CA LYS A 29 11.34 3.15 21.83
C LYS A 29 11.12 2.88 20.35
N ALA A 30 10.34 1.84 20.02
CA ALA A 30 10.01 1.53 18.64
C ALA A 30 9.25 2.69 17.97
N VAL A 31 8.31 3.30 18.69
CA VAL A 31 7.55 4.47 18.21
C VAL A 31 8.49 5.65 17.94
N ASP A 32 9.39 5.96 18.85
CA ASP A 32 10.34 7.06 18.70
C ASP A 32 11.29 6.82 17.52
N GLU A 33 11.90 5.63 17.43
CA GLU A 33 12.80 5.27 16.34
C GLU A 33 12.11 5.27 14.98
N ILE A 34 10.86 4.78 14.90
CA ILE A 34 10.06 4.82 13.66
C ILE A 34 9.78 6.28 13.28
N ALA A 35 9.41 7.14 14.23
CA ALA A 35 9.12 8.53 13.95
C ALA A 35 10.35 9.26 13.38
N ASP A 36 11.51 9.06 13.98
CA ASP A 36 12.76 9.69 13.52
C ASP A 36 13.17 9.25 12.11
N VAL A 37 13.14 7.92 11.85
CA VAL A 37 13.49 7.36 10.54
C VAL A 37 12.47 7.77 9.48
N PHE A 38 11.20 7.82 9.84
CA PHE A 38 10.13 8.21 8.92
C PHE A 38 10.24 9.69 8.54
N GLU A 39 10.50 10.57 9.49
CA GLU A 39 10.74 11.99 9.24
C GLU A 39 11.94 12.21 8.33
N ASP A 40 13.07 11.54 8.58
CA ASP A 40 14.25 11.58 7.73
C ASP A 40 13.95 11.10 6.31
N SER A 41 13.24 9.98 6.18
CA SER A 41 12.79 9.44 4.90
C SER A 41 11.94 10.45 4.12
N ILE A 42 10.95 11.08 4.76
CA ILE A 42 10.11 12.08 4.09
C ILE A 42 10.94 13.29 3.67
N LYS A 43 11.82 13.79 4.50
CA LYS A 43 12.72 14.90 4.15
C LYS A 43 13.57 14.56 2.92
N ALA A 44 14.12 13.35 2.86
CA ALA A 44 14.88 12.88 1.71
C ALA A 44 14.05 12.79 0.43
N HIS A 45 12.81 12.31 0.53
CA HIS A 45 11.90 12.18 -0.62
C HIS A 45 11.30 13.52 -1.07
N LYS A 46 11.32 14.54 -0.23
CA LYS A 46 10.88 15.91 -0.60
C LYS A 46 11.95 16.73 -1.32
N ILE A 47 13.15 16.21 -1.51
CA ILE A 47 14.21 16.91 -2.25
C ILE A 47 13.82 16.98 -3.72
N ALA A 48 13.39 18.15 -4.17
CA ALA A 48 12.93 18.39 -5.53
C ALA A 48 13.13 19.88 -5.90
N ASP A 49 13.29 20.15 -7.20
CA ASP A 49 13.35 21.51 -7.74
C ASP A 49 11.96 22.12 -7.99
N VAL A 50 10.90 21.39 -7.62
CA VAL A 50 9.49 21.77 -7.80
C VAL A 50 8.71 21.53 -6.52
N GLU A 51 7.54 22.11 -6.43
CA GLU A 51 6.62 21.83 -5.32
C GLU A 51 6.22 20.36 -5.29
N VAL A 52 6.28 19.77 -4.09
CA VAL A 52 5.91 18.37 -3.81
C VAL A 52 4.61 18.37 -3.03
N GLY A 53 3.59 17.70 -3.55
CA GLY A 53 2.34 17.47 -2.85
C GLY A 53 2.27 16.08 -2.19
N CYS A 54 1.12 15.76 -1.61
CA CYS A 54 0.87 14.48 -0.99
C CYS A 54 -0.53 13.95 -1.33
N PHE A 55 -0.65 12.65 -1.57
CA PHE A 55 -1.96 12.00 -1.57
C PHE A 55 -2.44 11.82 -0.13
N LEU A 56 -3.69 12.16 0.11
CA LEU A 56 -4.33 12.03 1.41
C LEU A 56 -5.60 11.20 1.27
N SER A 57 -5.70 10.14 2.03
CA SER A 57 -6.90 9.32 2.19
C SER A 57 -7.33 9.31 3.66
N SER A 58 -8.36 8.55 3.99
CA SER A 58 -8.72 8.29 5.39
C SER A 58 -7.82 7.26 6.10
N GLY A 59 -6.86 6.68 5.37
CA GLY A 59 -5.93 5.67 5.89
C GLY A 59 -4.86 6.28 6.81
N VAL A 60 -4.42 5.51 7.81
CA VAL A 60 -3.39 5.94 8.78
C VAL A 60 -2.10 6.34 8.07
N ASP A 61 -1.66 5.57 7.09
CA ASP A 61 -0.37 5.76 6.41
C ASP A 61 -0.30 7.09 5.66
N SER A 62 -1.29 7.35 4.80
CA SER A 62 -1.36 8.62 4.06
C SER A 62 -1.57 9.81 4.98
N SER A 63 -2.34 9.63 6.07
CA SER A 63 -2.56 10.65 7.09
C SER A 63 -1.26 11.01 7.79
N TYR A 64 -0.47 10.00 8.19
CA TYR A 64 0.80 10.23 8.85
C TYR A 64 1.81 10.92 7.91
N VAL A 65 1.93 10.47 6.66
CA VAL A 65 2.76 11.18 5.66
C VAL A 65 2.33 12.64 5.52
N SER A 66 1.01 12.92 5.46
CA SER A 66 0.51 14.28 5.24
C SER A 66 0.82 15.25 6.38
N THR A 67 1.07 14.79 7.61
CA THR A 67 1.45 15.65 8.74
C THR A 67 2.77 16.38 8.52
N TYR A 68 3.62 15.87 7.62
CA TYR A 68 4.89 16.52 7.24
C TYR A 68 4.76 17.49 6.07
N PHE A 69 3.52 17.81 5.66
CA PHE A 69 3.21 18.66 4.50
C PHE A 69 2.52 19.98 4.87
N ALA A 70 2.69 20.48 6.10
CA ALA A 70 2.18 21.79 6.50
C ALA A 70 2.52 22.85 5.44
N ASP A 71 1.54 23.71 5.13
CA ASP A 71 1.61 24.76 4.09
C ASP A 71 1.83 24.24 2.65
N GLN A 72 1.60 22.96 2.38
CA GLN A 72 1.70 22.35 1.06
C GLN A 72 0.34 21.80 0.59
N LYS A 73 0.32 21.15 -0.58
CA LYS A 73 -0.91 20.66 -1.20
C LYS A 73 -1.13 19.18 -0.99
N THR A 74 -2.37 18.82 -0.65
CA THR A 74 -2.82 17.44 -0.55
C THR A 74 -4.01 17.18 -1.47
N PHE A 75 -4.17 15.92 -1.89
CA PHE A 75 -5.13 15.54 -2.92
C PHE A 75 -5.89 14.29 -2.50
N THR A 76 -7.22 14.33 -2.64
CA THR A 76 -8.12 13.20 -2.38
C THR A 76 -9.17 13.09 -3.48
N VAL A 77 -9.52 11.88 -3.84
CA VAL A 77 -10.71 11.60 -4.65
C VAL A 77 -11.71 10.78 -3.85
N GLY A 78 -12.98 11.05 -4.08
CA GLY A 78 -14.09 10.27 -3.54
C GLY A 78 -14.99 9.77 -4.65
N PHE A 79 -15.82 8.80 -4.35
CA PHE A 79 -16.76 8.21 -5.31
C PHE A 79 -18.20 8.47 -4.88
N ASP A 80 -19.05 8.79 -5.84
CA ASP A 80 -20.49 9.03 -5.63
C ASP A 80 -21.28 7.69 -5.55
N PHE A 81 -20.80 6.76 -4.71
CA PHE A 81 -21.42 5.46 -4.47
C PHE A 81 -21.91 5.27 -3.02
N GLY A 82 -22.15 6.40 -2.33
CA GLY A 82 -22.57 6.44 -0.93
C GLY A 82 -21.41 6.73 0.04
N GLU A 83 -21.75 7.12 1.27
CA GLU A 83 -20.80 7.60 2.28
C GLU A 83 -19.67 6.62 2.60
N LYS A 84 -19.92 5.33 2.50
CA LYS A 84 -18.92 4.29 2.79
C LYS A 84 -17.69 4.35 1.87
N TYR A 85 -17.83 4.93 0.68
CA TYR A 85 -16.77 5.02 -0.33
C TYR A 85 -16.30 6.45 -0.56
N ASN A 86 -16.72 7.36 0.32
CA ASN A 86 -16.35 8.77 0.25
C ASN A 86 -15.47 9.15 1.44
N GLU A 87 -14.16 9.16 1.19
CA GLU A 87 -13.15 9.50 2.19
C GLU A 87 -12.90 11.01 2.32
N ILE A 88 -13.56 11.82 1.50
CA ILE A 88 -13.30 13.26 1.40
C ILE A 88 -13.56 13.99 2.73
N SER A 89 -14.62 13.63 3.45
CA SER A 89 -14.95 14.27 4.72
C SER A 89 -13.83 14.14 5.76
N TRP A 90 -13.26 12.94 5.90
CA TRP A 90 -12.14 12.66 6.80
C TRP A 90 -10.87 13.39 6.37
N ALA A 91 -10.56 13.35 5.08
CA ALA A 91 -9.39 14.04 4.54
C ALA A 91 -9.51 15.56 4.71
N GLN A 92 -10.70 16.13 4.54
CA GLN A 92 -10.96 17.55 4.77
C GLN A 92 -10.84 17.96 6.24
N GLU A 93 -11.27 17.12 7.17
CA GLU A 93 -11.13 17.37 8.61
C GLU A 93 -9.64 17.39 8.99
N LEU A 94 -8.91 16.35 8.62
CA LEU A 94 -7.48 16.26 8.88
C LEU A 94 -6.71 17.40 8.21
N SER A 95 -7.02 17.74 6.95
CA SER A 95 -6.31 18.82 6.24
C SER A 95 -6.45 20.18 6.93
N LYS A 96 -7.58 20.46 7.55
CA LYS A 96 -7.78 21.68 8.35
C LYS A 96 -6.97 21.64 9.65
N GLU A 97 -6.91 20.48 10.29
CA GLU A 97 -6.17 20.30 11.54
C GLU A 97 -4.67 20.50 11.35
N ILE A 98 -4.11 19.91 10.28
CA ILE A 98 -2.67 20.01 9.97
C ILE A 98 -2.26 21.26 9.16
N GLY A 99 -3.24 22.06 8.71
CA GLY A 99 -2.98 23.33 8.03
C GLY A 99 -2.44 23.18 6.60
N VAL A 100 -2.95 22.19 5.81
CA VAL A 100 -2.57 21.98 4.41
C VAL A 100 -3.63 22.50 3.44
N GLU A 101 -3.22 22.94 2.25
CA GLU A 101 -4.11 23.23 1.14
C GLU A 101 -4.64 21.92 0.56
N HIS A 102 -5.96 21.69 0.62
CA HIS A 102 -6.57 20.42 0.26
C HIS A 102 -7.47 20.50 -0.96
N HIS A 103 -7.16 19.68 -1.97
CA HIS A 103 -7.92 19.58 -3.20
C HIS A 103 -8.66 18.26 -3.28
N THR A 104 -9.94 18.31 -3.64
CA THR A 104 -10.79 17.12 -3.73
C THR A 104 -11.52 17.05 -5.06
N LYS A 105 -11.84 15.82 -5.50
CA LYS A 105 -12.72 15.56 -6.63
C LYS A 105 -13.63 14.38 -6.31
N ILE A 106 -14.94 14.53 -6.60
CA ILE A 106 -15.90 13.43 -6.54
C ILE A 106 -16.05 12.85 -7.95
N ILE A 107 -15.96 11.52 -8.04
CA ILE A 107 -16.02 10.76 -9.28
C ILE A 107 -17.38 10.08 -9.37
N GLY A 108 -18.14 10.40 -10.40
CA GLY A 108 -19.42 9.75 -10.68
C GLY A 108 -19.25 8.40 -11.40
N SER A 109 -20.33 7.61 -11.40
CA SER A 109 -20.34 6.28 -12.03
C SER A 109 -19.97 6.32 -13.52
N GLU A 110 -20.52 7.24 -14.28
CA GLU A 110 -20.26 7.37 -15.71
C GLU A 110 -18.78 7.68 -15.98
N GLU A 111 -18.23 8.65 -15.25
CA GLU A 111 -16.81 9.03 -15.37
C GLU A 111 -15.90 7.87 -15.01
N PHE A 112 -16.23 7.12 -13.94
CA PHE A 112 -15.49 5.93 -13.54
C PHE A 112 -15.41 4.92 -14.68
N TRP A 113 -16.55 4.45 -15.17
CA TRP A 113 -16.61 3.39 -16.18
C TRP A 113 -16.04 3.80 -17.53
N SER A 114 -16.22 5.06 -17.94
CA SER A 114 -15.63 5.57 -19.19
C SER A 114 -14.11 5.67 -19.12
N THR A 115 -13.54 5.78 -17.91
CA THR A 115 -12.09 5.90 -17.71
C THR A 115 -11.38 4.53 -17.66
N VAL A 116 -12.09 3.45 -17.31
CA VAL A 116 -11.49 2.10 -17.20
C VAL A 116 -10.67 1.68 -18.45
N PRO A 117 -11.18 1.80 -19.68
CA PRO A 117 -10.40 1.41 -20.85
C PRO A 117 -9.10 2.21 -21.01
N LYS A 118 -9.13 3.49 -20.67
CA LYS A 118 -7.95 4.36 -20.73
C LYS A 118 -6.90 3.96 -19.71
N VAL A 119 -7.32 3.67 -18.48
CA VAL A 119 -6.41 3.22 -17.42
C VAL A 119 -5.77 1.89 -17.81
N GLN A 120 -6.58 0.92 -18.29
CA GLN A 120 -6.06 -0.38 -18.73
C GLN A 120 -5.06 -0.26 -19.88
N TYR A 121 -5.25 0.70 -20.79
CA TYR A 121 -4.29 0.98 -21.84
C TYR A 121 -2.93 1.42 -21.28
N TYR A 122 -2.92 2.33 -20.30
CA TYR A 122 -1.68 2.84 -19.71
C TYR A 122 -1.01 1.86 -18.74
N MET A 123 -1.73 0.84 -18.28
CA MET A 123 -1.15 -0.21 -17.43
C MET A 123 -0.35 -1.26 -18.23
N ASP A 124 -0.36 -1.21 -19.58
CA ASP A 124 0.28 -2.16 -20.50
C ASP A 124 -0.19 -3.62 -20.36
N GLN A 125 -0.65 -4.02 -19.19
CA GLN A 125 -1.18 -5.36 -18.90
C GLN A 125 -2.57 -5.23 -18.25
N PRO A 126 -3.49 -6.18 -18.52
CA PRO A 126 -4.77 -6.21 -17.82
C PRO A 126 -4.54 -6.36 -16.31
N LEU A 127 -4.92 -5.33 -15.56
CA LEU A 127 -4.83 -5.31 -14.10
C LEU A 127 -6.23 -5.34 -13.50
N ALA A 128 -6.49 -6.35 -12.66
CA ALA A 128 -7.78 -6.53 -11.99
C ALA A 128 -7.90 -5.80 -10.65
N ASP A 129 -6.97 -4.89 -10.35
CA ASP A 129 -6.97 -4.10 -9.14
C ASP A 129 -7.76 -2.79 -9.36
N PRO A 130 -8.89 -2.58 -8.68
CA PRO A 130 -9.68 -1.35 -8.82
C PRO A 130 -8.97 -0.10 -8.30
N SER A 131 -7.95 -0.23 -7.45
CA SER A 131 -7.19 0.91 -6.90
C SER A 131 -6.49 1.72 -8.00
N CYS A 132 -6.12 1.10 -9.10
CA CYS A 132 -5.49 1.79 -10.23
C CYS A 132 -6.38 2.88 -10.84
N ILE A 133 -7.72 2.72 -10.77
CA ILE A 133 -8.65 3.74 -11.27
C ILE A 133 -8.68 4.94 -10.32
N ALA A 134 -8.71 4.69 -9.01
CA ALA A 134 -8.62 5.75 -7.99
C ALA A 134 -7.29 6.51 -8.11
N LEU A 135 -6.19 5.78 -8.27
CA LEU A 135 -4.85 6.35 -8.45
C LEU A 135 -4.77 7.23 -9.70
N TYR A 136 -5.37 6.81 -10.81
CA TYR A 136 -5.46 7.64 -12.01
C TYR A 136 -6.16 8.98 -11.75
N PHE A 137 -7.31 8.96 -11.07
CA PHE A 137 -8.06 10.17 -10.79
C PHE A 137 -7.35 11.11 -9.84
N VAL A 138 -6.77 10.59 -8.75
CA VAL A 138 -6.04 11.42 -7.79
C VAL A 138 -4.76 11.99 -8.41
N SER A 139 -4.06 11.21 -9.24
CA SER A 139 -2.88 11.68 -9.97
C SER A 139 -3.25 12.75 -11.00
N ASN A 140 -4.37 12.58 -11.71
CA ASN A 140 -4.87 13.57 -12.66
C ASN A 140 -5.26 14.89 -11.95
N LEU A 141 -5.89 14.82 -10.78
CA LEU A 141 -6.18 15.97 -9.96
C LEU A 141 -4.88 16.67 -9.53
N ALA A 142 -3.96 15.94 -8.94
CA ALA A 142 -2.68 16.47 -8.45
C ALA A 142 -1.84 17.11 -9.56
N SER A 143 -1.83 16.52 -10.76
CA SER A 143 -1.03 17.01 -11.89
C SER A 143 -1.40 18.43 -12.37
N GLN A 144 -2.56 18.94 -11.97
CA GLN A 144 -2.99 20.31 -12.25
C GLN A 144 -2.30 21.34 -11.36
N TYR A 145 -1.72 20.89 -10.24
CA TYR A 145 -1.15 21.77 -9.21
C TYR A 145 0.34 21.52 -8.99
N VAL A 146 0.76 20.24 -8.96
CA VAL A 146 2.13 19.84 -8.64
C VAL A 146 2.70 18.86 -9.67
N LYS A 147 4.02 18.71 -9.68
CA LYS A 147 4.71 17.74 -10.55
C LYS A 147 5.10 16.46 -9.84
N VAL A 148 5.20 16.51 -8.52
CA VAL A 148 5.63 15.40 -7.66
C VAL A 148 4.64 15.27 -6.51
N VAL A 149 4.32 14.03 -6.15
CA VAL A 149 3.51 13.71 -4.98
C VAL A 149 4.18 12.56 -4.20
N LEU A 150 4.05 12.59 -2.89
CA LEU A 150 4.31 11.44 -2.03
C LEU A 150 3.01 10.71 -1.69
N SER A 151 3.12 9.43 -1.36
CA SER A 151 1.98 8.62 -0.90
C SER A 151 2.41 7.73 0.28
N GLY A 152 1.42 7.14 0.96
CA GLY A 152 1.63 6.16 2.03
C GLY A 152 1.88 4.73 1.55
N GLU A 153 2.10 4.50 0.26
CA GLU A 153 2.32 3.18 -0.32
C GLU A 153 3.56 2.50 0.27
N GLY A 154 3.45 1.20 0.56
CA GLY A 154 4.53 0.39 1.14
C GLY A 154 4.47 0.27 2.66
N ALA A 155 3.66 1.05 3.36
CA ALA A 155 3.53 0.98 4.81
C ALA A 155 2.94 -0.36 5.27
N ASP A 156 1.90 -0.85 4.60
CA ASP A 156 1.30 -2.15 4.91
C ASP A 156 2.31 -3.31 4.80
N GLU A 157 3.21 -3.26 3.84
CA GLU A 157 4.25 -4.25 3.63
C GLU A 157 5.31 -4.20 4.74
N LEU A 158 5.70 -3.02 5.17
CA LEU A 158 6.74 -2.82 6.17
C LEU A 158 6.22 -3.05 7.60
N PHE A 159 5.02 -2.58 7.89
CA PHE A 159 4.43 -2.63 9.24
C PHE A 159 3.38 -3.73 9.43
N GLY A 160 3.16 -4.57 8.42
CA GLY A 160 2.24 -5.70 8.51
C GLY A 160 0.76 -5.31 8.59
N GLY A 161 0.36 -4.21 7.94
CA GLY A 161 -0.98 -3.63 8.00
C GLY A 161 -2.05 -4.49 7.33
N TYR A 162 -1.71 -5.29 6.34
CA TYR A 162 -2.68 -6.13 5.66
C TYR A 162 -3.31 -7.18 6.57
N THR A 163 -4.63 -7.27 6.55
CA THR A 163 -5.37 -8.28 7.32
C THR A 163 -4.98 -9.71 6.98
N CYS A 164 -4.44 -9.95 5.79
CA CYS A 164 -3.98 -11.29 5.38
C CYS A 164 -2.73 -11.76 6.15
N TYR A 165 -1.97 -10.87 6.78
CA TYR A 165 -0.84 -11.22 7.64
C TYR A 165 -1.30 -11.72 9.01
N ASN A 166 -2.52 -11.37 9.43
CA ASN A 166 -3.06 -11.78 10.72
C ASN A 166 -3.68 -13.17 10.61
N VAL A 167 -2.97 -14.19 11.09
CA VAL A 167 -3.55 -15.51 11.30
C VAL A 167 -4.38 -15.48 12.57
N PRO A 168 -5.70 -15.75 12.53
CA PRO A 168 -6.52 -15.82 13.72
C PRO A 168 -5.88 -16.72 14.79
N ARG A 169 -5.86 -16.25 16.04
CA ARG A 169 -5.26 -17.03 17.16
C ARG A 169 -5.84 -18.43 17.28
N SER A 170 -7.12 -18.64 16.92
CA SER A 170 -7.78 -19.94 16.87
C SER A 170 -7.17 -20.92 15.88
N LEU A 171 -6.42 -20.43 14.90
CA LEU A 171 -5.79 -21.25 13.86
C LEU A 171 -4.28 -21.50 14.12
N LYS A 172 -3.70 -20.89 15.16
CA LYS A 172 -2.32 -21.17 15.56
C LYS A 172 -2.03 -22.68 15.80
N PRO A 173 -2.95 -23.49 16.41
CA PRO A 173 -2.73 -24.92 16.55
C PRO A 173 -2.53 -25.66 15.22
N TYR A 174 -3.09 -25.16 14.12
CA TYR A 174 -2.88 -25.75 12.80
C TYR A 174 -1.42 -25.67 12.33
N SER A 175 -0.66 -24.71 12.81
CA SER A 175 0.77 -24.58 12.48
C SER A 175 1.63 -25.70 13.08
N ILE A 176 1.15 -26.38 14.14
CA ILE A 176 1.80 -27.53 14.77
C ILE A 176 1.71 -28.77 13.88
N VAL A 177 0.71 -28.84 12.99
CA VAL A 177 0.54 -29.96 12.06
C VAL A 177 1.73 -30.01 11.09
N PRO A 178 2.43 -31.13 10.94
CA PRO A 178 3.56 -31.27 10.04
C PRO A 178 3.23 -30.85 8.60
N PHE A 179 4.16 -30.17 7.94
CA PHE A 179 3.96 -29.62 6.61
C PHE A 179 3.41 -30.60 5.55
N PRO A 180 3.88 -31.89 5.48
CA PRO A 180 3.30 -32.85 4.52
C PRO A 180 1.81 -33.08 4.71
N ILE A 181 1.35 -33.12 5.96
CA ILE A 181 -0.08 -33.30 6.29
C ILE A 181 -0.86 -32.05 5.91
N ARG A 182 -0.35 -30.83 6.24
CA ARG A 182 -0.97 -29.57 5.82
C ARG A 182 -1.10 -29.49 4.31
N ARG A 183 -0.07 -29.92 3.58
CA ARG A 183 -0.08 -29.96 2.11
C ARG A 183 -1.14 -30.90 1.55
N ALA A 184 -1.32 -32.07 2.16
CA ALA A 184 -2.36 -33.03 1.78
C ALA A 184 -3.76 -32.43 2.03
N ILE A 185 -3.98 -31.80 3.17
CA ILE A 185 -5.25 -31.10 3.49
C ILE A 185 -5.49 -29.94 2.50
N GLY A 186 -4.47 -29.17 2.14
CA GLY A 186 -4.58 -28.11 1.15
C GLY A 186 -5.04 -28.63 -0.22
N LYS A 187 -4.42 -29.70 -0.72
CA LYS A 187 -4.83 -30.36 -1.97
C LYS A 187 -6.26 -30.90 -1.93
N LEU A 188 -6.69 -31.38 -0.78
CA LEU A 188 -8.07 -31.81 -0.64
C LEU A 188 -9.04 -30.63 -0.64
N ALA A 189 -8.66 -29.53 0.01
CA ALA A 189 -9.46 -28.30 0.06
C ALA A 189 -9.66 -27.64 -1.31
N GLU A 190 -8.73 -27.83 -2.25
CA GLU A 190 -8.86 -27.34 -3.64
C GLU A 190 -10.09 -27.92 -4.38
N LYS A 191 -10.54 -29.09 -3.96
CA LYS A 191 -11.72 -29.77 -4.55
C LYS A 191 -13.06 -29.22 -4.04
N PHE A 192 -13.03 -28.40 -3.01
CA PHE A 192 -14.25 -27.81 -2.43
C PHE A 192 -14.47 -26.38 -2.93
N PRO A 193 -15.72 -25.91 -3.01
CA PRO A 193 -16.01 -24.54 -3.39
C PRO A 193 -15.31 -23.57 -2.44
N LYS A 194 -14.90 -22.41 -2.96
CA LYS A 194 -14.15 -21.37 -2.23
C LYS A 194 -15.01 -20.73 -1.11
N VAL A 195 -15.22 -21.47 -0.04
CA VAL A 195 -15.81 -20.96 1.21
C VAL A 195 -14.69 -20.46 2.12
N LYS A 196 -14.99 -19.48 2.98
CA LYS A 196 -14.00 -18.86 3.88
C LYS A 196 -13.16 -19.88 4.67
N GLY A 197 -13.72 -21.04 5.03
CA GLY A 197 -13.03 -22.10 5.75
C GLY A 197 -12.02 -22.92 4.92
N ALA A 198 -12.16 -22.99 3.59
CA ALA A 198 -11.25 -23.75 2.73
C ALA A 198 -10.01 -22.94 2.29
N VAL A 199 -10.08 -21.61 2.30
CA VAL A 199 -8.96 -20.73 1.89
C VAL A 199 -7.79 -20.82 2.86
N PHE A 200 -8.05 -21.00 4.15
CA PHE A 200 -7.00 -21.06 5.17
C PHE A 200 -6.08 -22.28 5.02
N PRO A 201 -6.58 -23.54 4.92
CA PRO A 201 -5.72 -24.70 4.67
C PRO A 201 -4.89 -24.55 3.39
N LEU A 202 -5.46 -23.96 2.33
CA LEU A 202 -4.72 -23.70 1.08
C LEU A 202 -3.53 -22.79 1.29
N ARG A 203 -3.71 -21.65 1.97
CA ARG A 203 -2.62 -20.71 2.27
C ARG A 203 -1.53 -21.34 3.13
N GLN A 204 -1.91 -22.14 4.15
CA GLN A 204 -0.97 -22.81 5.05
C GLN A 204 -0.30 -24.05 4.45
N SER A 205 -0.79 -24.54 3.30
CA SER A 205 -0.16 -25.64 2.56
C SER A 205 1.00 -25.18 1.66
N LEU A 206 1.13 -23.87 1.44
CA LEU A 206 2.28 -23.33 0.73
C LEU A 206 3.53 -23.45 1.62
N PRO A 207 4.70 -23.75 1.04
CA PRO A 207 5.95 -23.72 1.80
C PRO A 207 6.14 -22.31 2.36
N PRO A 208 6.71 -22.17 3.57
CA PRO A 208 7.14 -20.87 4.03
C PRO A 208 8.03 -20.27 2.94
N MET A 209 7.72 -19.06 2.47
CA MET A 209 8.59 -18.37 1.53
C MET A 209 9.94 -18.22 2.23
N ARG A 210 10.92 -19.02 1.81
CA ARG A 210 12.30 -18.81 2.22
C ARG A 210 12.77 -17.55 1.52
N GLY A 211 12.77 -16.45 2.27
CA GLY A 211 13.55 -15.25 1.96
C GLY A 211 13.46 -14.76 0.51
N SER A 212 12.27 -14.68 -0.06
CA SER A 212 12.03 -13.97 -1.30
C SER A 212 10.85 -13.04 -1.11
N ILE A 213 11.11 -11.91 -0.57
CA ILE A 213 10.48 -10.65 -0.94
C ILE A 213 11.49 -9.90 -1.77
#